data_b6b8d63ecc6d14d612645a6f63006568
#
_entry.id   b6b8d63ecc6d14d612645a6f63006568
#
_cell.length_a   1.000
_cell.length_b   1.000
_cell.length_c   1.000
_cell.angle_alpha   90.00
_cell.angle_beta   90.00
_cell.angle_gamma   90.00
#
_symmetry.space_group_name_H-M   'P 1'
#
loop_
_entity.id
_entity.type
_entity.pdbx_description
1 polymer ?
#
loop_
_entity_poly.entity_id
_entity_poly.type
_entity_poly.pdbx_seq_one_letter_code
_entity_poly.pdbx_strand_id
1 'polypeptide(L)'
;MKIRVGYELIYDFPQSTPIVMVLGTHFTRASDVIVPDYLTTSPSVPITPYRDVFGNWCSRIVAPAGRMRLSADGVVRDTGLPDVVVPSASQHAVEDLPAETLIFLLGSRYCETDRLSDVAWNLFEKSPPGWARVQEICDFVHRHIAFGYEHARLTITSWERLLADALAATSNVAASSRHGRPHDSRENRIGR
;
A
#
# COMPACT_ATOMS: atom_id res chain seq x y z
N MET A 1 -18.19 -7.62 -16.50
CA MET A 1 -17.17 -6.86 -17.23
C MET A 1 -15.97 -7.75 -17.52
N LYS A 2 -15.12 -7.45 -18.53
CA LYS A 2 -13.84 -8.11 -18.76
C LYS A 2 -12.74 -7.08 -18.55
N ILE A 3 -11.75 -7.44 -17.74
CA ILE A 3 -10.64 -6.56 -17.40
C ILE A 3 -9.36 -7.24 -17.91
N ARG A 4 -8.58 -6.53 -18.73
CA ARG A 4 -7.24 -6.95 -19.11
C ARG A 4 -6.28 -6.56 -17.99
N VAL A 5 -5.52 -7.53 -17.50
CA VAL A 5 -4.52 -7.37 -16.45
C VAL A 5 -3.17 -7.83 -16.96
N GLY A 6 -2.12 -7.09 -16.69
CA GLY A 6 -0.80 -7.47 -17.12
C GLY A 6 0.25 -6.44 -16.75
N TYR A 7 1.50 -6.79 -17.02
CA TYR A 7 2.64 -5.94 -16.74
C TYR A 7 3.80 -6.26 -17.69
N GLU A 8 4.69 -5.28 -17.82
CA GLU A 8 6.01 -5.45 -18.41
C GLU A 8 7.01 -4.76 -17.49
N LEU A 9 7.98 -5.52 -16.99
CA LEU A 9 9.05 -5.05 -16.10
C LEU A 9 10.39 -5.36 -16.75
N ILE A 10 11.27 -4.37 -16.79
CA ILE A 10 12.62 -4.50 -17.33
C ILE A 10 13.61 -4.14 -16.24
N TYR A 11 14.53 -5.08 -15.97
CA TYR A 11 15.58 -4.92 -14.97
C TYR A 11 16.96 -5.19 -15.60
N ASP A 12 17.97 -4.51 -15.08
CA ASP A 12 19.37 -4.78 -15.38
C ASP A 12 20.04 -5.35 -14.13
N PHE A 13 20.48 -6.62 -14.21
CA PHE A 13 21.10 -7.34 -13.09
C PHE A 13 22.62 -7.32 -13.23
N PRO A 14 23.37 -6.81 -12.24
CA PRO A 14 24.83 -6.79 -12.29
C PRO A 14 25.45 -8.20 -12.21
N GLN A 15 24.68 -9.17 -11.65
CA GLN A 15 25.09 -10.56 -11.49
C GLN A 15 23.87 -11.48 -11.47
N SER A 16 24.12 -12.79 -11.52
CA SER A 16 23.04 -13.78 -11.35
C SER A 16 22.32 -13.57 -10.02
N THR A 17 21.00 -13.36 -10.09
CA THR A 17 20.19 -12.92 -8.94
C THR A 17 18.95 -13.77 -8.78
N PRO A 18 18.75 -14.45 -7.62
CA PRO A 18 17.49 -15.12 -7.32
C PRO A 18 16.39 -14.09 -7.04
N ILE A 19 15.19 -14.32 -7.61
CA ILE A 19 14.03 -13.43 -7.48
C ILE A 19 12.82 -14.25 -7.07
N VAL A 20 12.05 -13.72 -6.13
CA VAL A 20 10.69 -14.17 -5.79
C VAL A 20 9.72 -13.06 -6.17
N MET A 21 8.69 -13.41 -6.92
CA MET A 21 7.69 -12.47 -7.42
C MET A 21 6.30 -12.93 -7.00
N VAL A 22 5.46 -11.94 -6.64
CA VAL A 22 4.04 -12.13 -6.31
C VAL A 22 3.25 -11.22 -7.26
N LEU A 23 3.10 -11.69 -8.49
CA LEU A 23 2.56 -10.88 -9.60
C LEU A 23 1.39 -11.57 -10.32
N GLY A 24 1.03 -12.79 -9.94
CA GLY A 24 -0.08 -13.54 -10.54
C GLY A 24 -1.43 -13.19 -9.92
N THR A 25 -2.50 -13.43 -10.66
CA THR A 25 -3.87 -13.31 -10.17
C THR A 25 -4.08 -14.23 -8.97
N HIS A 26 -4.63 -13.70 -7.87
CA HIS A 26 -4.83 -14.44 -6.64
C HIS A 26 -5.76 -15.65 -6.85
N PHE A 27 -5.52 -16.76 -6.13
CA PHE A 27 -6.21 -18.03 -6.34
C PHE A 27 -7.73 -17.93 -6.16
N THR A 28 -8.23 -17.05 -5.32
CA THR A 28 -9.68 -16.84 -5.12
C THR A 28 -10.39 -16.33 -6.37
N ARG A 29 -9.65 -15.78 -7.33
CA ARG A 29 -10.15 -15.30 -8.61
C ARG A 29 -9.93 -16.31 -9.74
N ALA A 30 -9.47 -17.53 -9.44
CA ALA A 30 -9.17 -18.54 -10.46
C ALA A 30 -10.36 -18.86 -11.39
N SER A 31 -11.60 -18.88 -10.85
CA SER A 31 -12.82 -19.08 -11.63
C SER A 31 -13.16 -17.92 -12.58
N ASP A 32 -12.59 -16.75 -12.34
CA ASP A 32 -12.84 -15.55 -13.12
C ASP A 32 -11.80 -15.34 -14.23
N VAL A 33 -10.72 -16.10 -14.23
CA VAL A 33 -9.65 -16.02 -15.22
C VAL A 33 -10.18 -16.56 -16.56
N ILE A 34 -10.23 -15.71 -17.59
CA ILE A 34 -10.61 -16.06 -18.95
C ILE A 34 -9.36 -16.37 -19.78
N VAL A 35 -8.32 -15.55 -19.65
CA VAL A 35 -7.01 -15.75 -20.26
C VAL A 35 -5.99 -15.71 -19.11
N PRO A 36 -5.24 -16.80 -18.88
CA PRO A 36 -4.25 -16.85 -17.80
C PRO A 36 -3.12 -15.83 -17.98
N ASP A 37 -2.71 -15.22 -16.88
CA ASP A 37 -1.64 -14.23 -16.77
C ASP A 37 -0.27 -14.90 -16.51
N TYR A 38 0.09 -15.90 -17.32
CA TYR A 38 1.35 -16.60 -17.13
C TYR A 38 2.56 -15.68 -17.31
N LEU A 39 3.46 -15.74 -16.32
CA LEU A 39 4.74 -15.04 -16.38
C LEU A 39 5.57 -15.58 -17.55
N THR A 40 6.06 -14.68 -18.37
CA THR A 40 7.06 -14.93 -19.42
C THR A 40 8.32 -14.13 -19.16
N THR A 41 9.47 -14.70 -19.51
CA THR A 41 10.77 -14.08 -19.27
C THR A 41 11.60 -14.02 -20.54
N SER A 42 12.35 -12.95 -20.72
CA SER A 42 13.34 -12.78 -21.79
C SER A 42 14.64 -12.18 -21.22
N PRO A 43 15.76 -12.91 -21.24
CA PRO A 43 15.92 -14.29 -21.73
C PRO A 43 15.05 -15.28 -20.96
N SER A 44 14.72 -16.41 -21.62
CA SER A 44 13.94 -17.49 -21.00
C SER A 44 14.74 -18.18 -19.91
N VAL A 45 14.15 -18.31 -18.72
CA VAL A 45 14.73 -19.03 -17.57
C VAL A 45 13.70 -19.98 -16.96
N PRO A 46 14.12 -21.02 -16.25
CA PRO A 46 13.21 -21.87 -15.50
C PRO A 46 12.40 -21.07 -14.45
N ILE A 47 11.07 -21.28 -14.43
CA ILE A 47 10.17 -20.67 -13.47
C ILE A 47 9.65 -21.76 -12.55
N THR A 48 9.79 -21.56 -11.22
CA THR A 48 9.24 -22.46 -10.20
C THR A 48 8.06 -21.77 -9.54
N PRO A 49 6.79 -22.11 -9.88
CA PRO A 49 5.61 -21.56 -9.25
C PRO A 49 5.36 -22.26 -7.91
N TYR A 50 4.79 -21.53 -6.93
CA TYR A 50 4.28 -22.07 -5.67
C TYR A 50 3.20 -21.15 -5.11
N ARG A 51 2.42 -21.65 -4.14
CA ARG A 51 1.50 -20.83 -3.35
C ARG A 51 2.06 -20.56 -1.98
N ASP A 52 1.98 -19.29 -1.55
CA ASP A 52 2.33 -18.92 -0.17
C ASP A 52 1.16 -19.18 0.79
N VAL A 53 1.40 -18.89 2.08
CA VAL A 53 0.41 -19.07 3.16
C VAL A 53 -0.77 -18.09 3.05
N PHE A 54 -0.64 -17.02 2.29
CA PHE A 54 -1.70 -16.05 2.02
C PHE A 54 -2.53 -16.41 0.78
N GLY A 55 -2.16 -17.48 0.08
CA GLY A 55 -2.82 -17.93 -1.14
C GLY A 55 -2.31 -17.26 -2.43
N ASN A 56 -1.28 -16.41 -2.34
CA ASN A 56 -0.72 -15.79 -3.53
C ASN A 56 0.00 -16.81 -4.42
N TRP A 57 -0.15 -16.67 -5.73
CA TRP A 57 0.70 -17.33 -6.70
C TRP A 57 2.05 -16.63 -6.78
N CYS A 58 3.07 -17.31 -6.32
CA CYS A 58 4.44 -16.84 -6.34
C CYS A 58 5.23 -17.52 -7.45
N SER A 59 6.15 -16.79 -8.05
CA SER A 59 7.10 -17.31 -9.05
C SER A 59 8.52 -17.09 -8.56
N ARG A 60 9.33 -18.15 -8.57
CA ARG A 60 10.75 -18.09 -8.25
C ARG A 60 11.58 -18.36 -9.49
N ILE A 61 12.54 -17.50 -9.77
CA ILE A 61 13.51 -17.61 -10.87
C ILE A 61 14.91 -17.27 -10.40
N VAL A 62 15.90 -17.58 -11.22
CA VAL A 62 17.26 -17.01 -11.11
C VAL A 62 17.50 -16.19 -12.37
N ALA A 63 17.48 -14.87 -12.22
CA ALA A 63 17.79 -13.95 -13.30
C ALA A 63 19.28 -14.03 -13.64
N PRO A 64 19.68 -14.17 -14.93
CA PRO A 64 21.08 -14.03 -15.33
C PRO A 64 21.57 -12.59 -15.18
N ALA A 65 22.89 -12.39 -15.18
CA ALA A 65 23.47 -11.06 -15.33
C ALA A 65 23.04 -10.43 -16.66
N GLY A 66 22.83 -9.12 -16.65
CA GLY A 66 22.39 -8.35 -17.81
C GLY A 66 20.90 -8.01 -17.78
N ARG A 67 20.39 -7.58 -18.92
CA ARG A 67 19.00 -7.10 -19.07
C ARG A 67 18.03 -8.26 -19.15
N MET A 68 16.98 -8.15 -18.36
CA MET A 68 15.89 -9.14 -18.32
C MET A 68 14.53 -8.45 -18.36
N ARG A 69 13.63 -8.98 -19.19
CA ARG A 69 12.23 -8.59 -19.28
C ARG A 69 11.36 -9.66 -18.64
N LEU A 70 10.43 -9.22 -17.81
CA LEU A 70 9.38 -10.01 -17.18
C LEU A 70 8.03 -9.47 -17.67
N SER A 71 7.16 -10.31 -18.17
CA SER A 71 5.84 -9.85 -18.64
C SER A 71 4.76 -10.91 -18.45
N ALA A 72 3.54 -10.43 -18.23
CA ALA A 72 2.35 -11.23 -18.26
C ALA A 72 1.21 -10.42 -18.87
N ASP A 73 0.21 -11.11 -19.47
CA ASP A 73 -0.97 -10.50 -20.04
C ASP A 73 -2.12 -11.48 -19.92
N GLY A 74 -3.14 -11.11 -19.17
CA GLY A 74 -4.29 -11.95 -18.89
C GLY A 74 -5.61 -11.20 -19.02
N VAL A 75 -6.70 -11.93 -18.93
CA VAL A 75 -8.06 -11.36 -18.92
C VAL A 75 -8.85 -12.02 -17.80
N VAL A 76 -9.41 -11.22 -16.92
CA VAL A 76 -10.28 -11.67 -15.83
C VAL A 76 -11.71 -11.16 -16.04
N ARG A 77 -12.69 -11.95 -15.59
CA ARG A 77 -14.08 -11.52 -15.51
C ARG A 77 -14.31 -10.81 -14.18
N ASP A 78 -15.11 -9.76 -14.22
CA ASP A 78 -15.58 -9.06 -13.05
C ASP A 78 -17.05 -8.70 -13.20
N THR A 79 -17.78 -8.58 -12.12
CA THR A 79 -19.18 -8.17 -12.13
C THR A 79 -19.32 -6.71 -12.56
N GLY A 80 -18.32 -5.87 -12.23
CA GLY A 80 -18.37 -4.42 -12.36
C GLY A 80 -19.23 -3.74 -11.30
N LEU A 81 -19.67 -4.49 -10.32
CA LEU A 81 -20.40 -3.95 -9.16
C LEU A 81 -19.42 -3.58 -8.05
N PRO A 82 -19.72 -2.55 -7.26
CA PRO A 82 -18.97 -2.24 -6.05
C PRO A 82 -18.97 -3.43 -5.09
N ASP A 83 -17.94 -3.53 -4.26
CA ASP A 83 -17.92 -4.49 -3.16
C ASP A 83 -19.04 -4.22 -2.16
N VAL A 84 -19.50 -5.29 -1.51
CA VAL A 84 -20.57 -5.18 -0.51
C VAL A 84 -20.05 -4.45 0.70
N VAL A 85 -20.69 -3.33 1.04
CA VAL A 85 -20.41 -2.55 2.25
C VAL A 85 -21.48 -2.89 3.29
N VAL A 86 -21.04 -3.28 4.50
CA VAL A 86 -21.91 -3.63 5.63
C VAL A 86 -21.63 -2.70 6.81
N PRO A 87 -22.19 -1.48 6.84
CA PRO A 87 -21.89 -0.48 7.87
C PRO A 87 -22.21 -0.95 9.30
N SER A 88 -23.14 -1.90 9.45
CA SER A 88 -23.52 -2.51 10.72
C SER A 88 -22.62 -3.68 11.16
N ALA A 89 -21.59 -4.04 10.37
CA ALA A 89 -20.70 -5.12 10.75
C ALA A 89 -19.94 -4.77 12.03
N SER A 90 -20.04 -5.65 13.03
CA SER A 90 -19.35 -5.53 14.30
C SER A 90 -17.99 -6.21 14.27
N GLN A 91 -17.12 -5.81 15.18
CA GLN A 91 -15.84 -6.48 15.39
C GLN A 91 -16.06 -7.84 16.06
N HIS A 92 -15.46 -8.89 15.53
CA HIS A 92 -15.45 -10.21 16.18
C HIS A 92 -14.43 -10.23 17.34
N ALA A 93 -14.74 -11.01 18.36
CA ALA A 93 -13.77 -11.36 19.39
C ALA A 93 -12.67 -12.27 18.78
N VAL A 94 -11.46 -12.23 19.36
CA VAL A 94 -10.31 -12.99 18.80
C VAL A 94 -10.57 -14.49 18.80
N GLU A 95 -11.25 -15.00 19.84
CA GLU A 95 -11.63 -16.41 19.98
C GLU A 95 -12.62 -16.90 18.91
N ASP A 96 -13.36 -15.97 18.28
CA ASP A 96 -14.36 -16.29 17.25
C ASP A 96 -13.79 -16.15 15.82
N LEU A 97 -12.52 -15.74 15.70
CA LEU A 97 -11.91 -15.55 14.39
C LEU A 97 -11.60 -16.90 13.71
N PRO A 98 -11.87 -17.05 12.39
CA PRO A 98 -11.39 -18.20 11.64
C PRO A 98 -9.88 -18.35 11.73
N ALA A 99 -9.39 -19.59 11.87
CA ALA A 99 -7.96 -19.85 12.07
C ALA A 99 -7.06 -19.28 10.97
N GLU A 100 -7.54 -19.25 9.72
CA GLU A 100 -6.83 -18.69 8.56
C GLU A 100 -6.64 -17.19 8.64
N THR A 101 -7.41 -16.47 9.48
CA THR A 101 -7.29 -15.02 9.65
C THR A 101 -6.29 -14.64 10.75
N LEU A 102 -5.92 -15.56 11.63
CA LEU A 102 -5.03 -15.28 12.78
C LEU A 102 -3.64 -14.81 12.35
N ILE A 103 -3.17 -15.24 11.18
CA ILE A 103 -1.89 -14.79 10.63
C ILE A 103 -1.83 -13.27 10.40
N PHE A 104 -2.97 -12.63 10.14
CA PHE A 104 -3.06 -11.19 9.91
C PHE A 104 -3.02 -10.36 11.21
N LEU A 105 -3.07 -11.01 12.37
CA LEU A 105 -2.86 -10.36 13.67
C LEU A 105 -1.38 -10.18 14.00
N LEU A 106 -0.49 -10.84 13.24
CA LEU A 106 0.95 -10.73 13.46
C LEU A 106 1.48 -9.42 12.87
N GLY A 107 2.44 -8.82 13.56
CA GLY A 107 3.18 -7.68 13.04
C GLY A 107 3.98 -8.03 11.78
N SER A 108 4.23 -7.06 10.94
CA SER A 108 5.08 -7.22 9.76
C SER A 108 6.25 -6.24 9.79
N ARG A 109 7.27 -6.53 8.96
CA ARG A 109 8.43 -5.65 8.82
C ARG A 109 8.04 -4.24 8.33
N TYR A 110 7.05 -4.14 7.45
CA TYR A 110 6.66 -2.87 6.83
C TYR A 110 5.56 -2.16 7.61
N CYS A 111 4.76 -2.91 8.37
CA CYS A 111 3.76 -2.37 9.28
C CYS A 111 4.23 -2.64 10.73
N GLU A 112 4.96 -1.71 11.29
CA GLU A 112 5.59 -1.79 12.61
C GLU A 112 4.55 -1.61 13.71
N THR A 113 3.78 -2.67 13.97
CA THR A 113 2.64 -2.63 14.91
C THR A 113 3.06 -2.24 16.33
N ASP A 114 4.25 -2.63 16.78
CA ASP A 114 4.82 -2.24 18.06
C ASP A 114 5.03 -0.72 18.20
N ARG A 115 5.34 -0.03 17.10
CA ARG A 115 5.50 1.43 17.06
C ARG A 115 4.21 2.18 16.76
N LEU A 116 3.33 1.56 15.99
CA LEU A 116 2.08 2.18 15.54
C LEU A 116 0.92 2.00 16.53
N SER A 117 1.00 1.03 17.44
CA SER A 117 -0.11 0.70 18.34
C SER A 117 -0.56 1.88 19.17
N ASP A 118 0.35 2.59 19.83
CA ASP A 118 0.00 3.74 20.69
C ASP A 118 -0.61 4.88 19.87
N VAL A 119 -0.10 5.12 18.66
CA VAL A 119 -0.64 6.15 17.76
C VAL A 119 -2.04 5.75 17.29
N ALA A 120 -2.23 4.48 16.89
CA ALA A 120 -3.52 3.98 16.45
C ALA A 120 -4.57 4.04 17.58
N TRP A 121 -4.20 3.66 18.80
CA TRP A 121 -5.08 3.77 19.95
C TRP A 121 -5.47 5.23 20.23
N ASN A 122 -4.52 6.15 20.27
CA ASN A 122 -4.80 7.57 20.50
C ASN A 122 -5.73 8.18 19.45
N LEU A 123 -5.62 7.74 18.20
CA LEU A 123 -6.44 8.26 17.11
C LEU A 123 -7.83 7.61 17.05
N PHE A 124 -7.94 6.30 17.31
CA PHE A 124 -9.12 5.51 16.95
C PHE A 124 -9.78 4.77 18.12
N GLU A 125 -9.29 4.89 19.37
CA GLU A 125 -9.91 4.19 20.51
C GLU A 125 -11.38 4.56 20.73
N LYS A 126 -11.75 5.82 20.44
CA LYS A 126 -13.12 6.36 20.60
C LYS A 126 -14.03 6.03 19.42
N SER A 127 -13.48 5.55 18.31
CA SER A 127 -14.26 5.13 17.15
C SER A 127 -15.12 3.91 17.49
N PRO A 128 -16.37 3.84 17.04
CA PRO A 128 -17.19 2.65 17.21
C PRO A 128 -16.48 1.41 16.63
N PRO A 129 -16.43 0.27 17.36
CA PRO A 129 -15.77 -0.93 16.86
C PRO A 129 -16.50 -1.50 15.62
N GLY A 130 -15.76 -2.23 14.78
CA GLY A 130 -16.30 -2.82 13.55
C GLY A 130 -16.07 -1.94 12.33
N TRP A 131 -16.99 -1.95 11.36
CA TRP A 131 -16.84 -1.27 10.08
C TRP A 131 -16.54 0.22 10.21
N ALA A 132 -17.22 0.91 11.13
CA ALA A 132 -17.02 2.35 11.33
C ALA A 132 -15.55 2.70 11.65
N ARG A 133 -14.91 1.92 12.54
CA ARG A 133 -13.48 2.11 12.85
C ARG A 133 -12.59 1.86 11.65
N VAL A 134 -12.86 0.82 10.87
CA VAL A 134 -12.10 0.51 9.65
C VAL A 134 -12.21 1.67 8.66
N GLN A 135 -13.42 2.19 8.45
CA GLN A 135 -13.63 3.33 7.54
C GLN A 135 -12.89 4.57 8.01
N GLU A 136 -12.92 4.87 9.30
CA GLU A 136 -12.22 6.03 9.87
C GLU A 136 -10.69 5.91 9.71
N ILE A 137 -10.13 4.70 9.89
CA ILE A 137 -8.71 4.42 9.63
C ILE A 137 -8.39 4.62 8.15
N CYS A 138 -9.21 4.09 7.24
CA CYS A 138 -9.01 4.26 5.80
C CYS A 138 -9.06 5.74 5.39
N ASP A 139 -10.03 6.49 5.91
CA ASP A 139 -10.17 7.92 5.65
C ASP A 139 -8.99 8.73 6.21
N PHE A 140 -8.48 8.34 7.38
CA PHE A 140 -7.29 8.94 7.94
C PHE A 140 -6.07 8.71 7.05
N VAL A 141 -5.81 7.47 6.66
CA VAL A 141 -4.69 7.11 5.79
C VAL A 141 -4.79 7.85 4.46
N HIS A 142 -5.98 7.88 3.84
CA HIS A 142 -6.20 8.56 2.57
C HIS A 142 -5.91 10.07 2.64
N ARG A 143 -6.25 10.72 3.75
CA ARG A 143 -6.04 12.17 3.92
C ARG A 143 -4.64 12.55 4.37
N HIS A 144 -3.95 11.66 5.08
CA HIS A 144 -2.68 11.98 5.74
C HIS A 144 -1.46 11.42 5.02
N ILE A 145 -1.61 10.39 4.18
CA ILE A 145 -0.49 9.81 3.45
C ILE A 145 -0.50 10.30 2.00
N ALA A 146 0.44 11.19 1.68
CA ALA A 146 0.67 11.60 0.30
C ALA A 146 1.40 10.48 -0.47
N PHE A 147 0.80 9.98 -1.54
CA PHE A 147 1.44 9.01 -2.41
C PHE A 147 2.36 9.72 -3.42
N GLY A 148 3.58 9.21 -3.57
CA GLY A 148 4.52 9.70 -4.59
C GLY A 148 5.63 8.69 -4.84
N TYR A 149 5.90 8.36 -6.11
CA TYR A 149 6.97 7.43 -6.49
C TYR A 149 8.36 7.98 -6.12
N GLU A 150 8.53 9.29 -6.10
CA GLU A 150 9.76 9.98 -5.70
C GLU A 150 10.14 9.70 -4.23
N HIS A 151 9.18 9.30 -3.42
CA HIS A 151 9.39 8.93 -2.02
C HIS A 151 9.53 7.43 -1.81
N ALA A 152 9.32 6.62 -2.87
CA ALA A 152 9.41 5.17 -2.77
C ALA A 152 10.85 4.73 -2.54
N ARG A 153 11.09 4.02 -1.41
CA ARG A 153 12.36 3.37 -1.08
C ARG A 153 12.09 1.92 -0.69
N LEU A 154 13.02 1.03 -1.02
CA LEU A 154 12.88 -0.40 -0.73
C LEU A 154 12.73 -0.73 0.78
N THR A 155 13.13 0.19 1.64
CA THR A 155 13.15 0.00 3.10
C THR A 155 12.16 0.89 3.85
N ILE A 156 11.34 1.69 3.14
CA ILE A 156 10.38 2.58 3.81
C ILE A 156 9.32 1.75 4.56
N THR A 157 9.09 2.10 5.81
CA THR A 157 8.07 1.46 6.67
C THR A 157 6.84 2.35 6.83
N SER A 158 5.76 1.79 7.33
CA SER A 158 4.53 2.56 7.62
C SER A 158 4.77 3.65 8.67
N TRP A 159 5.64 3.39 9.66
CA TRP A 159 6.03 4.36 10.67
C TRP A 159 6.81 5.53 10.07
N GLU A 160 7.83 5.25 9.27
CA GLU A 160 8.62 6.30 8.59
C GLU A 160 7.75 7.17 7.69
N ARG A 161 6.76 6.56 7.02
CA ARG A 161 5.84 7.29 6.17
C ARG A 161 4.94 8.22 6.98
N LEU A 162 4.37 7.74 8.06
CA LEU A 162 3.53 8.54 8.95
C LEU A 162 4.29 9.75 9.52
N LEU A 163 5.55 9.54 9.94
CA LEU A 163 6.40 10.61 10.45
C LEU A 163 6.77 11.65 9.38
N ALA A 164 7.10 11.22 8.17
CA ALA A 164 7.45 12.12 7.08
C ALA A 164 6.30 13.09 6.76
N ASP A 165 5.07 12.56 6.72
CA ASP A 165 3.89 13.38 6.43
C ASP A 165 3.52 14.30 7.60
N ALA A 166 3.73 13.87 8.85
CA ALA A 166 3.55 14.73 10.04
C ALA A 166 4.55 15.89 10.06
N LEU A 167 5.81 15.65 9.71
CA LEU A 167 6.84 16.67 9.61
C LEU A 167 6.57 17.66 8.47
N ALA A 168 6.09 17.19 7.33
CA ALA A 168 5.70 18.04 6.21
C ALA A 168 4.52 18.96 6.57
N ALA A 169 3.52 18.45 7.28
CA ALA A 169 2.39 19.23 7.75
C ALA A 169 2.81 20.33 8.74
N THR A 170 3.72 20.04 9.68
CA THR A 170 4.22 21.04 10.64
C THR A 170 5.09 22.12 9.98
N SER A 171 5.87 21.78 8.96
CA SER A 171 6.67 22.76 8.20
C SER A 171 5.79 23.74 7.40
N ASN A 172 4.69 23.28 6.83
CA ASN A 172 3.74 24.12 6.10
C ASN A 172 2.99 25.09 7.03
N VAL A 173 2.64 24.67 8.25
CA VAL A 173 2.04 25.57 9.27
C VAL A 173 3.02 26.64 9.69
N ALA A 174 4.29 26.31 9.90
CA ALA A 174 5.33 27.26 10.26
C ALA A 174 5.67 28.25 9.13
N ALA A 175 5.52 27.86 7.87
CA ALA A 175 5.70 28.75 6.72
C ALA A 175 4.52 29.71 6.56
N SER A 176 3.29 29.25 6.78
CA SER A 176 2.08 30.08 6.72
C SER A 176 2.02 31.15 7.80
N SER A 177 2.53 30.86 9.01
CA SER A 177 2.57 31.81 10.13
C SER A 177 3.60 32.94 9.96
N ARG A 178 4.57 32.82 9.04
CA ARG A 178 5.55 33.88 8.75
C ARG A 178 5.08 34.92 7.73
N HIS A 179 4.00 34.68 7.03
CA HIS A 179 3.45 35.60 6.01
C HIS A 179 2.31 36.49 6.53
N GLY A 180 1.99 36.43 7.82
CA GLY A 180 0.92 37.19 8.45
C GLY A 180 1.39 38.32 9.37
N ARG A 181 2.37 39.14 8.99
CA ARG A 181 2.58 40.42 9.69
C ARG A 181 1.91 41.55 8.87
N PRO A 182 0.94 42.25 9.46
CA PRO A 182 0.40 43.45 8.82
C PRO A 182 1.49 44.52 8.81
N HIS A 183 1.67 45.15 7.66
CA HIS A 183 2.47 46.33 7.47
C HIS A 183 1.75 47.50 8.21
N ASP A 184 2.26 47.91 9.38
CA ASP A 184 1.76 49.07 10.11
C ASP A 184 2.32 50.34 9.44
N SER A 185 1.52 50.92 8.55
CA SER A 185 1.79 52.19 7.91
C SER A 185 1.23 53.29 8.81
N ARG A 186 1.97 53.74 9.81
CA ARG A 186 1.74 55.04 10.46
C ARG A 186 2.71 56.03 9.89
N GLU A 187 2.25 56.72 8.85
CA GLU A 187 2.80 57.96 8.41
C GLU A 187 2.50 59.07 9.42
N ASN A 188 3.54 59.54 10.09
CA ASN A 188 3.49 60.68 11.02
C ASN A 188 3.62 61.96 10.21
N ARG A 189 2.48 62.65 9.92
CA ARG A 189 2.48 64.04 9.51
C ARG A 189 2.65 64.90 10.74
N ILE A 190 3.79 65.60 10.86
CA ILE A 190 3.91 66.79 11.62
C ILE A 190 4.35 67.91 10.66
N GLY A 191 3.54 68.96 10.63
CA GLY A 191 3.73 70.10 9.79
C GLY A 191 4.75 71.11 10.28
N ARG A 192 5.28 71.83 9.40
CA ARG A 192 5.37 73.28 9.16
C ARG A 192 6.17 73.52 7.91
#